data_9a1c24870cc70029a72a0a64315ca7d2
#
_entry.id   9a1c24870cc70029a72a0a64315ca7d2
#
_cell.length_a   1.000
_cell.length_b   1.000
_cell.length_c   1.000
_cell.angle_alpha   90.00
_cell.angle_beta   90.00
_cell.angle_gamma   90.00
#
_symmetry.space_group_name_H-M   'P 1'
#
loop_
_entity.id
_entity.type
_entity.pdbx_description
1 polymer ?
#
loop_
_entity_poly.entity_id
_entity_poly.type
_entity_poly.pdbx_seq_one_letter_code
_entity_poly.pdbx_strand_id
1 'polypeptide(L)'
;MTKKFTLCALLCALVFAMAFVSCNKFGSQEVPSYIHIDSITVNCDYAVNGASSSNITDAWVYVDDQIVGCFELPSTFPVLERGKKKVTIMGGISVNGIGASRAPYPFYQQCIMRDVNLVEDSIVTLNPVLDYYSVNEVFKYAWMEDFESANTLVKLPESDTGAIRVSRTEGGWQGDPEHSWYSAMINLPPDSLDFFVANSEELTFHSDLKGKECILEMDYCCCDTFLVGFM
;
A
#
# COMPACT_ATOMS: atom_id res chain seq x y z
N MET A 1 2.42 20.99 -72.75
CA MET A 1 1.94 19.92 -71.77
C MET A 1 3.09 19.31 -70.98
N THR A 2 4.28 19.16 -71.49
CA THR A 2 5.46 18.54 -70.89
C THR A 2 5.94 19.18 -69.53
N LYS A 3 5.98 20.51 -69.46
CA LYS A 3 6.47 21.22 -68.23
C LYS A 3 5.63 20.98 -66.99
N LYS A 4 4.30 20.78 -67.12
CA LYS A 4 3.42 20.47 -65.95
C LYS A 4 3.60 19.02 -65.47
N PHE A 5 3.88 18.11 -66.38
CA PHE A 5 4.10 16.71 -66.06
C PHE A 5 5.46 16.51 -65.37
N THR A 6 6.51 17.20 -65.76
CA THR A 6 7.83 17.17 -65.12
C THR A 6 7.78 17.78 -63.72
N LEU A 7 6.99 18.85 -63.49
CA LEU A 7 6.86 19.46 -62.20
C LEU A 7 6.13 18.53 -61.22
N CYS A 8 5.07 17.83 -61.67
CA CYS A 8 4.33 16.87 -60.85
C CYS A 8 5.19 15.64 -60.50
N ALA A 9 5.98 15.14 -61.42
CA ALA A 9 6.92 14.03 -61.19
C ALA A 9 8.02 14.41 -60.17
N LEU A 10 8.54 15.64 -60.23
CA LEU A 10 9.51 16.14 -59.27
C LEU A 10 8.92 16.29 -57.86
N LEU A 11 7.68 16.76 -57.78
CA LEU A 11 6.95 16.89 -56.48
C LEU A 11 6.69 15.52 -55.85
N CYS A 12 6.26 14.54 -56.66
CA CYS A 12 6.06 13.16 -56.19
C CYS A 12 7.38 12.51 -55.74
N ALA A 13 8.46 12.74 -56.43
CA ALA A 13 9.78 12.24 -56.03
C ALA A 13 10.28 12.89 -54.74
N LEU A 14 9.99 14.18 -54.51
CA LEU A 14 10.33 14.89 -53.28
C LEU A 14 9.53 14.36 -52.08
N VAL A 15 8.24 14.12 -52.26
CA VAL A 15 7.36 13.54 -51.23
C VAL A 15 7.77 12.10 -50.89
N PHE A 16 8.16 11.33 -51.92
CA PHE A 16 8.65 9.97 -51.74
C PHE A 16 10.00 9.95 -51.01
N ALA A 17 10.89 10.88 -51.30
CA ALA A 17 12.18 11.01 -50.61
C ALA A 17 11.99 11.42 -49.13
N MET A 18 11.02 12.31 -48.83
CA MET A 18 10.69 12.67 -47.42
C MET A 18 10.09 11.51 -46.65
N ALA A 19 9.36 10.59 -47.26
CA ALA A 19 8.80 9.42 -46.61
C ALA A 19 9.90 8.44 -46.13
N PHE A 20 11.03 8.34 -46.80
CA PHE A 20 12.15 7.49 -46.39
C PHE A 20 13.01 8.08 -45.28
N VAL A 21 12.95 9.37 -45.01
CA VAL A 21 13.73 10.02 -43.93
C VAL A 21 13.01 9.89 -42.56
N SER A 22 11.71 9.58 -42.56
CA SER A 22 10.89 9.51 -41.35
C SER A 22 11.09 8.24 -40.52
N CYS A 23 11.75 7.19 -41.05
CA CYS A 23 11.82 5.89 -40.36
C CYS A 23 13.14 5.58 -39.63
N ASN A 24 14.08 6.52 -39.54
CA ASN A 24 15.40 6.27 -38.91
C ASN A 24 15.52 6.79 -37.48
N LYS A 25 14.43 6.84 -36.72
CA LYS A 25 14.48 7.05 -35.24
C LYS A 25 14.35 5.75 -34.43
N PHE A 26 14.93 4.67 -34.93
CA PHE A 26 15.29 3.58 -34.03
C PHE A 26 16.64 3.94 -33.42
N GLY A 27 16.60 4.78 -32.36
CA GLY A 27 17.74 4.86 -31.43
C GLY A 27 18.05 3.47 -30.91
N SER A 28 19.26 3.24 -30.45
CA SER A 28 19.63 1.98 -29.77
C SER A 28 18.51 1.63 -28.76
N GLN A 29 17.92 0.48 -28.94
CA GLN A 29 16.86 0.00 -28.04
C GLN A 29 17.47 -0.09 -26.64
N GLU A 30 16.96 0.72 -25.70
CA GLU A 30 17.45 0.68 -24.34
C GLU A 30 17.02 -0.65 -23.70
N VAL A 31 17.98 -1.39 -23.21
CA VAL A 31 17.73 -2.65 -22.48
C VAL A 31 17.43 -2.28 -21.02
N PRO A 32 16.26 -2.63 -20.47
CA PRO A 32 15.95 -2.31 -19.09
C PRO A 32 16.76 -3.16 -18.10
N SER A 33 16.97 -2.65 -16.92
CA SER A 33 17.20 -3.42 -15.71
C SER A 33 15.86 -3.78 -15.08
N TYR A 34 15.83 -4.72 -14.13
CA TYR A 34 14.60 -5.12 -13.46
C TYR A 34 14.77 -5.01 -11.96
N ILE A 35 13.74 -4.51 -11.29
CA ILE A 35 13.62 -4.55 -9.84
C ILE A 35 12.55 -5.57 -9.48
N HIS A 36 12.86 -6.44 -8.50
CA HIS A 36 11.89 -7.36 -7.90
C HIS A 36 11.68 -6.98 -6.44
N ILE A 37 10.42 -6.89 -6.03
CA ILE A 37 9.98 -6.71 -4.65
C ILE A 37 8.94 -7.79 -4.37
N ASP A 38 9.24 -8.69 -3.42
CA ASP A 38 8.31 -9.74 -3.00
C ASP A 38 7.26 -9.16 -2.05
N SER A 39 7.71 -8.50 -1.00
CA SER A 39 6.87 -7.89 0.03
C SER A 39 7.56 -6.69 0.65
N ILE A 40 6.80 -5.89 1.37
CA ILE A 40 7.31 -4.79 2.20
C ILE A 40 6.98 -5.13 3.66
N THR A 41 7.96 -5.07 4.53
CA THR A 41 7.79 -5.29 5.96
C THR A 41 7.76 -3.97 6.72
N VAL A 42 7.13 -3.97 7.88
CA VAL A 42 7.05 -2.82 8.77
C VAL A 42 7.79 -3.15 10.06
N ASN A 43 8.68 -2.27 10.47
CA ASN A 43 9.35 -2.34 11.76
C ASN A 43 8.49 -1.59 12.79
N CYS A 44 8.05 -2.30 13.82
CA CYS A 44 7.17 -1.77 14.85
C CYS A 44 7.78 -1.95 16.25
N ASP A 45 7.55 -0.97 17.12
CA ASP A 45 7.63 -1.14 18.57
C ASP A 45 6.23 -1.47 19.06
N TYR A 46 6.02 -2.70 19.56
CA TYR A 46 4.71 -3.16 20.00
C TYR A 46 4.06 -2.23 21.05
N ALA A 47 4.87 -1.72 21.97
CA ALA A 47 4.37 -0.82 23.02
C ALA A 47 3.89 0.55 22.48
N VAL A 48 4.31 0.91 21.28
CA VAL A 48 4.04 2.22 20.66
C VAL A 48 3.09 2.11 19.48
N ASN A 49 3.30 1.12 18.62
CA ASN A 49 2.62 1.00 17.33
C ASN A 49 1.67 -0.21 17.25
N GLY A 50 1.68 -1.08 18.24
CA GLY A 50 0.96 -2.36 18.18
C GLY A 50 1.72 -3.41 17.38
N ALA A 51 0.99 -4.39 16.84
CA ALA A 51 1.58 -5.50 16.08
C ALA A 51 2.28 -5.05 14.79
N SER A 52 3.28 -5.82 14.38
CA SER A 52 4.00 -5.59 13.11
C SER A 52 3.24 -6.07 11.88
N SER A 53 2.02 -6.52 12.06
CA SER A 53 1.11 -6.86 10.97
C SER A 53 0.85 -5.66 10.05
N SER A 54 0.79 -5.91 8.77
CA SER A 54 0.47 -4.86 7.80
C SER A 54 -0.18 -5.48 6.56
N ASN A 55 -1.04 -4.73 5.90
CA ASN A 55 -1.63 -5.12 4.63
C ASN A 55 -1.14 -4.18 3.52
N ILE A 56 0.19 -4.11 3.36
CA ILE A 56 0.81 -3.35 2.27
C ILE A 56 0.66 -4.18 0.99
N THR A 57 -0.16 -3.70 0.08
CA THR A 57 -0.48 -4.38 -1.18
C THR A 57 0.34 -3.86 -2.35
N ASP A 58 0.92 -2.66 -2.24
CA ASP A 58 1.55 -1.97 -3.34
C ASP A 58 2.88 -1.33 -2.96
N ALA A 59 3.81 -1.31 -3.91
CA ALA A 59 5.05 -0.54 -3.84
C ALA A 59 4.98 0.68 -4.78
N TRP A 60 5.08 1.87 -4.22
CA TRP A 60 5.32 3.11 -4.98
C TRP A 60 6.81 3.33 -5.09
N VAL A 61 7.36 3.23 -6.31
CA VAL A 61 8.79 3.18 -6.55
C VAL A 61 9.28 4.41 -7.29
N TYR A 62 10.36 4.98 -6.78
CA TYR A 62 11.08 6.11 -7.38
C TYR A 62 12.54 5.73 -7.56
N VAL A 63 13.13 6.11 -8.68
CA VAL A 63 14.58 6.01 -8.95
C VAL A 63 15.11 7.41 -9.19
N ASP A 64 16.13 7.81 -8.41
CA ASP A 64 16.69 9.17 -8.43
C ASP A 64 15.60 10.26 -8.39
N ASP A 65 14.61 10.07 -7.50
CA ASP A 65 13.45 10.94 -7.27
C ASP A 65 12.43 11.02 -8.45
N GLN A 66 12.62 10.21 -9.49
CA GLN A 66 11.65 10.09 -10.58
C GLN A 66 10.75 8.88 -10.34
N ILE A 67 9.44 9.08 -10.47
CA ILE A 67 8.48 8.00 -10.29
C ILE A 67 8.64 6.95 -11.41
N VAL A 68 8.81 5.70 -11.01
CA VAL A 68 8.79 4.54 -11.92
C VAL A 68 7.37 3.99 -12.05
N GLY A 69 6.68 3.85 -10.94
CA GLY A 69 5.30 3.37 -10.92
C GLY A 69 4.80 2.96 -9.55
N CYS A 70 3.57 2.48 -9.56
CA CYS A 70 2.92 1.80 -8.44
C CYS A 70 2.69 0.35 -8.86
N PHE A 71 3.23 -0.61 -8.11
CA PHE A 71 3.24 -2.01 -8.46
C PHE A 71 2.59 -2.84 -7.36
N GLU A 72 1.63 -3.67 -7.72
CA GLU A 72 1.02 -4.64 -6.81
C GLU A 72 2.04 -5.75 -6.48
N LEU A 73 2.18 -6.07 -5.20
CA LEU A 73 3.14 -7.03 -4.70
C LEU A 73 2.60 -8.48 -4.69
N PRO A 74 3.43 -9.47 -4.99
CA PRO A 74 4.83 -9.39 -5.41
C PRO A 74 4.96 -8.94 -6.86
N SER A 75 6.03 -8.20 -7.20
CA SER A 75 6.20 -7.67 -8.55
C SER A 75 7.64 -7.63 -9.03
N THR A 76 7.80 -7.85 -10.35
CA THR A 76 9.05 -7.60 -11.09
C THR A 76 8.74 -6.64 -12.22
N PHE A 77 9.41 -5.51 -12.26
CA PHE A 77 9.12 -4.45 -13.22
C PHE A 77 10.39 -3.88 -13.85
N PRO A 78 10.32 -3.43 -15.12
CA PRO A 78 11.47 -2.87 -15.82
C PRO A 78 11.74 -1.43 -15.35
N VAL A 79 13.04 -1.09 -15.36
CA VAL A 79 13.55 0.26 -15.11
C VAL A 79 14.58 0.60 -16.18
N LEU A 80 14.42 1.72 -16.88
CA LEU A 80 15.32 2.16 -17.94
C LEU A 80 16.57 2.88 -17.41
N GLU A 81 16.90 2.66 -16.15
CA GLU A 81 18.05 3.23 -15.48
C GLU A 81 19.14 2.18 -15.27
N ARG A 82 20.38 2.63 -15.15
CA ARG A 82 21.55 1.75 -14.97
C ARG A 82 22.59 2.37 -14.05
N GLY A 83 23.44 1.49 -13.50
CA GLY A 83 24.48 1.88 -12.55
C GLY A 83 23.92 2.05 -11.12
N LYS A 84 24.68 2.71 -10.27
CA LYS A 84 24.31 2.95 -8.89
C LYS A 84 23.25 4.05 -8.78
N LYS A 85 22.10 3.69 -8.23
CA LYS A 85 20.93 4.56 -8.13
C LYS A 85 20.42 4.65 -6.70
N LYS A 86 19.74 5.75 -6.40
CA LYS A 86 18.90 5.87 -5.21
C LYS A 86 17.51 5.34 -5.55
N VAL A 87 17.08 4.30 -4.84
CA VAL A 87 15.72 3.77 -4.97
C VAL A 87 14.94 4.14 -3.71
N THR A 88 13.82 4.80 -3.87
CA THR A 88 12.91 5.16 -2.80
C THR A 88 11.62 4.37 -2.97
N ILE A 89 11.18 3.73 -1.90
CA ILE A 89 9.98 2.87 -1.90
C ILE A 89 9.05 3.35 -0.79
N MET A 90 7.77 3.53 -1.14
CA MET A 90 6.69 3.82 -0.19
C MET A 90 5.70 2.67 -0.22
N GLY A 91 5.28 2.21 0.94
CA GLY A 91 4.24 1.20 1.06
C GLY A 91 2.87 1.77 0.73
N GLY A 92 2.13 1.08 -0.12
CA GLY A 92 0.81 1.47 -0.56
C GLY A 92 -0.29 0.53 -0.08
N ILE A 93 -1.47 1.08 0.07
CA ILE A 93 -2.69 0.39 0.47
C ILE A 93 -3.82 0.64 -0.53
N SER A 94 -4.77 -0.26 -0.58
CA SER A 94 -6.07 -0.02 -1.21
C SER A 94 -6.94 0.78 -0.25
N VAL A 95 -7.23 2.04 -0.58
CA VAL A 95 -8.05 2.92 0.27
C VAL A 95 -9.45 2.32 0.44
N ASN A 96 -9.86 2.11 1.67
CA ASN A 96 -11.13 1.43 2.02
C ASN A 96 -11.30 0.05 1.35
N GLY A 97 -10.21 -0.66 1.10
CA GLY A 97 -10.23 -1.94 0.41
C GLY A 97 -10.57 -1.88 -1.09
N ILE A 98 -10.66 -0.69 -1.67
CA ILE A 98 -10.99 -0.50 -3.08
C ILE A 98 -9.72 -0.63 -3.93
N GLY A 99 -9.56 -1.73 -4.64
CA GLY A 99 -8.35 -2.03 -5.43
C GLY A 99 -8.01 -1.03 -6.53
N ALA A 100 -8.97 -0.22 -6.99
CA ALA A 100 -8.74 0.86 -7.94
C ALA A 100 -8.29 2.19 -7.27
N SER A 101 -8.40 2.29 -5.94
CA SER A 101 -8.06 3.48 -5.17
C SER A 101 -6.82 3.20 -4.32
N ARG A 102 -5.65 3.39 -4.92
CA ARG A 102 -4.36 3.09 -4.29
C ARG A 102 -3.68 4.37 -3.84
N ALA A 103 -3.12 4.36 -2.64
CA ALA A 103 -2.36 5.49 -2.11
C ALA A 103 -1.18 4.99 -1.25
N PRO A 104 -0.08 5.76 -1.18
CA PRO A 104 0.93 5.52 -0.15
C PRO A 104 0.29 5.64 1.23
N TYR A 105 0.66 4.73 2.15
CA TYR A 105 0.17 4.81 3.52
C TYR A 105 0.82 6.00 4.24
N PRO A 106 0.03 6.94 4.79
CA PRO A 106 0.55 8.24 5.21
C PRO A 106 1.39 8.20 6.49
N PHE A 107 1.29 7.14 7.28
CA PHE A 107 1.98 7.03 8.56
C PHE A 107 3.29 6.23 8.50
N TYR A 108 3.63 5.64 7.35
CA TYR A 108 4.93 5.02 7.14
C TYR A 108 5.94 5.98 6.51
N GLN A 109 7.16 5.90 7.00
CA GLN A 109 8.30 6.55 6.36
C GLN A 109 8.63 5.83 5.06
N GLN A 110 9.22 6.57 4.12
CA GLN A 110 9.73 5.99 2.90
C GLN A 110 11.03 5.21 3.16
N CYS A 111 11.18 4.03 2.57
CA CYS A 111 12.44 3.29 2.54
C CYS A 111 13.35 3.87 1.46
N ILE A 112 14.53 4.34 1.84
CA ILE A 112 15.52 4.91 0.91
C ILE A 112 16.73 3.98 0.84
N MET A 113 16.88 3.32 -0.29
CA MET A 113 18.02 2.45 -0.60
C MET A 113 18.99 3.20 -1.51
N ARG A 114 20.23 3.37 -1.07
CA ARG A 114 21.28 4.06 -1.83
C ARG A 114 22.20 3.06 -2.50
N ASP A 115 22.86 3.48 -3.59
CA ASP A 115 23.82 2.66 -4.33
C ASP A 115 23.28 1.31 -4.84
N VAL A 116 21.96 1.23 -5.11
CA VAL A 116 21.36 0.05 -5.75
C VAL A 116 21.93 -0.06 -7.16
N ASN A 117 22.64 -1.14 -7.44
CA ASN A 117 23.30 -1.32 -8.73
C ASN A 117 22.36 -1.95 -9.75
N LEU A 118 21.83 -1.13 -10.66
CA LEU A 118 20.96 -1.54 -11.75
C LEU A 118 21.81 -1.94 -12.95
N VAL A 119 21.67 -3.19 -13.40
CA VAL A 119 22.42 -3.76 -14.53
C VAL A 119 21.42 -4.16 -15.61
N GLU A 120 21.73 -3.83 -16.86
CA GLU A 120 20.93 -4.22 -18.03
C GLU A 120 20.65 -5.73 -18.04
N ASP A 121 19.43 -6.10 -18.42
CA ASP A 121 18.94 -7.48 -18.51
C ASP A 121 19.15 -8.32 -17.24
N SER A 122 19.22 -7.66 -16.10
CA SER A 122 19.40 -8.31 -14.79
C SER A 122 18.33 -7.87 -13.79
N ILE A 123 17.99 -8.77 -12.88
CA ILE A 123 17.02 -8.51 -11.80
C ILE A 123 17.80 -8.21 -10.52
N VAL A 124 17.46 -7.12 -9.85
CA VAL A 124 17.86 -6.83 -8.47
C VAL A 124 16.65 -7.02 -7.56
N THR A 125 16.80 -7.87 -6.53
CA THR A 125 15.76 -8.06 -5.50
C THR A 125 15.99 -7.08 -4.38
N LEU A 126 14.93 -6.36 -4.01
CA LEU A 126 14.92 -5.43 -2.89
C LEU A 126 13.97 -5.93 -1.80
N ASN A 127 14.37 -5.79 -0.55
CA ASN A 127 13.57 -6.14 0.62
C ASN A 127 13.33 -4.87 1.46
N PRO A 128 12.35 -4.05 1.11
CA PRO A 128 12.09 -2.80 1.82
C PRO A 128 11.55 -3.06 3.22
N VAL A 129 12.08 -2.30 4.18
CA VAL A 129 11.55 -2.23 5.54
C VAL A 129 11.13 -0.79 5.80
N LEU A 130 9.90 -0.58 6.25
CA LEU A 130 9.36 0.73 6.58
C LEU A 130 9.29 0.89 8.09
N ASP A 131 9.46 2.12 8.55
CA ASP A 131 9.22 2.53 9.92
C ASP A 131 7.98 3.42 9.97
N TYR A 132 7.28 3.46 11.10
CA TYR A 132 6.30 4.50 11.35
C TYR A 132 6.98 5.87 11.51
N TYR A 133 6.28 6.91 11.14
CA TYR A 133 6.65 8.26 11.60
C TYR A 133 6.50 8.37 13.12
N SER A 134 7.17 9.37 13.71
CA SER A 134 7.11 9.58 15.15
C SER A 134 5.68 9.84 15.62
N VAL A 135 5.21 8.99 16.53
CA VAL A 135 3.94 9.17 17.23
C VAL A 135 3.99 10.46 18.07
N ASN A 136 2.89 11.19 18.10
CA ASN A 136 2.71 12.50 18.71
C ASN A 136 3.45 13.67 18.02
N GLU A 137 4.30 13.46 17.06
CA GLU A 137 4.92 14.49 16.24
C GLU A 137 4.23 14.64 14.89
N VAL A 138 4.01 13.51 14.19
CA VAL A 138 3.40 13.46 12.85
C VAL A 138 1.94 13.02 12.91
N PHE A 139 1.64 12.03 13.73
CA PHE A 139 0.29 11.51 13.95
C PHE A 139 0.08 11.11 15.40
N LYS A 140 -1.16 10.77 15.77
CA LYS A 140 -1.53 10.28 17.11
C LYS A 140 -2.49 9.14 16.98
N TYR A 141 -2.31 8.14 17.84
CA TYR A 141 -3.35 7.16 18.09
C TYR A 141 -4.44 7.80 18.98
N ALA A 142 -5.64 7.85 18.44
CA ALA A 142 -6.80 8.29 19.22
C ALA A 142 -7.29 7.20 20.17
N TRP A 143 -7.08 5.94 19.77
CA TRP A 143 -7.44 4.75 20.53
C TRP A 143 -6.58 3.57 20.07
N MET A 144 -6.22 2.71 21.00
CA MET A 144 -5.56 1.42 20.75
C MET A 144 -6.21 0.37 21.66
N GLU A 145 -6.43 -0.82 21.11
CA GLU A 145 -6.94 -1.97 21.83
C GLU A 145 -6.18 -3.22 21.42
N ASP A 146 -5.47 -3.84 22.35
CA ASP A 146 -4.70 -5.06 22.15
C ASP A 146 -5.32 -6.28 22.85
N PHE A 147 -6.39 -6.07 23.63
CA PHE A 147 -7.07 -7.08 24.41
C PHE A 147 -6.20 -7.76 25.49
N GLU A 148 -4.95 -7.33 25.70
CA GLU A 148 -4.05 -7.99 26.65
C GLU A 148 -4.44 -7.75 28.12
N SER A 149 -4.96 -6.56 28.43
CA SER A 149 -5.37 -6.21 29.79
C SER A 149 -6.89 -6.22 30.00
N ALA A 150 -7.64 -5.73 29.04
CA ALA A 150 -9.08 -5.58 29.12
C ALA A 150 -9.72 -5.70 27.73
N ASN A 151 -11.02 -5.59 27.63
CA ASN A 151 -11.77 -5.41 26.41
C ASN A 151 -12.53 -4.08 26.53
N THR A 152 -12.13 -3.09 25.76
CA THR A 152 -12.79 -1.78 25.74
C THR A 152 -13.97 -1.72 24.78
N LEU A 153 -14.23 -2.78 24.01
CA LEU A 153 -15.41 -2.87 23.16
C LEU A 153 -16.65 -3.20 24.02
N VAL A 154 -17.66 -2.38 23.93
CA VAL A 154 -18.92 -2.52 24.64
C VAL A 154 -20.04 -2.94 23.70
N LYS A 155 -20.90 -3.82 24.19
CA LYS A 155 -22.12 -4.22 23.51
C LYS A 155 -23.11 -3.07 23.53
N LEU A 156 -23.64 -2.67 22.38
CA LEU A 156 -24.73 -1.70 22.30
C LEU A 156 -26.10 -2.36 22.62
N PRO A 157 -27.11 -1.57 23.05
CA PRO A 157 -28.41 -2.11 23.44
C PRO A 157 -29.13 -2.91 22.36
N GLU A 158 -28.93 -2.52 21.08
CA GLU A 158 -29.55 -3.16 19.92
C GLU A 158 -28.89 -4.46 19.51
N SER A 159 -27.72 -4.78 20.08
CA SER A 159 -26.94 -5.94 19.70
C SER A 159 -27.44 -7.21 20.36
N ASP A 160 -27.49 -8.30 19.61
CA ASP A 160 -27.81 -9.63 20.15
C ASP A 160 -26.63 -10.20 20.97
N THR A 161 -25.41 -9.89 20.59
CA THR A 161 -24.20 -10.38 21.23
C THR A 161 -23.18 -9.25 21.44
N GLY A 162 -22.10 -9.54 22.16
CA GLY A 162 -20.99 -8.64 22.39
C GLY A 162 -19.65 -9.26 22.03
N ALA A 163 -18.63 -8.44 22.02
CA ALA A 163 -17.26 -8.89 21.90
C ALA A 163 -16.79 -9.44 23.25
N ILE A 164 -16.31 -10.68 23.27
CA ILE A 164 -15.72 -11.31 24.44
C ILE A 164 -14.21 -11.45 24.27
N ARG A 165 -13.46 -11.22 25.33
CA ARG A 165 -12.02 -11.43 25.35
C ARG A 165 -11.73 -12.92 25.46
N VAL A 166 -10.96 -13.48 24.52
CA VAL A 166 -10.60 -14.89 24.48
C VAL A 166 -9.08 -15.06 24.36
N SER A 167 -8.57 -16.09 25.05
CA SER A 167 -7.16 -16.43 24.93
C SER A 167 -6.89 -17.27 23.69
N ARG A 168 -5.63 -17.36 23.27
CA ARG A 168 -5.18 -18.26 22.19
C ARG A 168 -5.56 -19.71 22.44
N THR A 169 -5.54 -20.16 23.68
CA THR A 169 -5.87 -21.53 24.05
C THR A 169 -7.36 -21.83 23.98
N GLU A 170 -8.18 -20.80 23.96
CA GLU A 170 -9.65 -20.88 23.86
C GLU A 170 -10.16 -20.54 22.46
N GLY A 171 -9.28 -20.52 21.47
CA GLY A 171 -9.65 -20.25 20.07
C GLY A 171 -9.50 -18.80 19.64
N GLY A 172 -8.85 -17.96 20.45
CA GLY A 172 -8.50 -16.59 20.07
C GLY A 172 -7.55 -16.55 18.86
N TRP A 173 -7.58 -15.43 18.16
CA TRP A 173 -6.73 -15.20 16.99
C TRP A 173 -5.24 -15.25 17.36
N GLN A 174 -4.41 -15.74 16.43
CA GLN A 174 -2.99 -16.03 16.68
C GLN A 174 -2.05 -15.27 15.72
N GLY A 175 -2.47 -14.11 15.24
CA GLY A 175 -1.73 -13.37 14.22
C GLY A 175 -0.38 -12.82 14.66
N ASP A 176 -0.23 -12.42 15.93
CA ASP A 176 1.05 -12.04 16.52
C ASP A 176 1.42 -12.99 17.67
N PRO A 177 2.23 -14.04 17.38
CA PRO A 177 2.58 -15.04 18.39
C PRO A 177 3.52 -14.53 19.49
N GLU A 178 4.21 -13.44 19.32
CA GLU A 178 5.17 -12.94 20.31
C GLU A 178 4.51 -12.04 21.36
N HIS A 179 3.53 -11.23 20.95
CA HIS A 179 2.99 -10.17 21.78
C HIS A 179 1.51 -10.32 22.12
N SER A 180 0.70 -10.96 21.26
CA SER A 180 -0.75 -11.09 21.45
C SER A 180 -1.15 -12.44 22.02
N TRP A 181 -1.65 -12.47 23.25
CA TRP A 181 -2.20 -13.67 23.90
C TRP A 181 -3.72 -13.70 23.87
N TYR A 182 -4.35 -12.56 23.71
CA TYR A 182 -5.79 -12.39 23.71
C TYR A 182 -6.27 -11.69 22.46
N SER A 183 -7.53 -11.89 22.14
CA SER A 183 -8.25 -11.20 21.08
C SER A 183 -9.72 -11.02 21.46
N ALA A 184 -10.44 -10.16 20.76
CA ALA A 184 -11.89 -10.14 20.85
C ALA A 184 -12.50 -11.18 19.93
N MET A 185 -13.47 -11.93 20.42
CA MET A 185 -14.29 -12.83 19.64
C MET A 185 -15.74 -12.36 19.65
N ILE A 186 -16.36 -12.30 18.50
CA ILE A 186 -17.79 -12.05 18.33
C ILE A 186 -18.39 -13.31 17.75
N ASN A 187 -19.29 -13.95 18.49
CA ASN A 187 -20.00 -15.14 18.04
C ASN A 187 -21.49 -14.84 17.93
N LEU A 188 -22.02 -14.97 16.71
CA LEU A 188 -23.45 -14.85 16.44
C LEU A 188 -24.08 -16.24 16.49
N PRO A 189 -24.91 -16.53 17.50
CA PRO A 189 -25.71 -17.75 17.52
C PRO A 189 -26.65 -17.83 16.29
N PRO A 190 -27.11 -19.02 15.90
CA PRO A 190 -27.94 -19.20 14.69
C PRO A 190 -29.22 -18.36 14.64
N ASP A 191 -29.73 -17.97 15.79
CA ASP A 191 -30.96 -17.15 15.92
C ASP A 191 -30.67 -15.66 16.07
N SER A 192 -29.40 -15.25 16.09
CA SER A 192 -28.97 -13.87 16.19
C SER A 192 -28.60 -13.35 14.82
N LEU A 193 -29.11 -12.20 14.44
CA LEU A 193 -28.93 -11.63 13.11
C LEU A 193 -27.94 -10.48 13.10
N ASP A 194 -27.79 -9.77 14.22
CA ASP A 194 -27.06 -8.53 14.29
C ASP A 194 -26.14 -8.43 15.50
N PHE A 195 -25.00 -7.80 15.33
CA PHE A 195 -24.19 -7.32 16.42
C PHE A 195 -23.75 -5.89 16.18
N PHE A 196 -23.74 -5.12 17.26
CA PHE A 196 -23.23 -3.75 17.30
C PHE A 196 -22.35 -3.60 18.55
N VAL A 197 -21.10 -3.30 18.33
CA VAL A 197 -20.15 -3.00 19.39
C VAL A 197 -19.45 -1.69 19.08
N ALA A 198 -19.14 -0.94 20.11
CA ALA A 198 -18.40 0.31 20.03
C ALA A 198 -17.29 0.29 21.08
N ASN A 199 -16.29 1.16 20.96
CA ASN A 199 -15.38 1.36 22.08
C ASN A 199 -16.11 2.06 23.25
N SER A 200 -15.61 1.86 24.45
CA SER A 200 -16.23 2.38 25.68
C SER A 200 -16.08 3.89 25.87
N GLU A 201 -15.19 4.52 25.11
CA GLU A 201 -14.88 5.94 25.21
C GLU A 201 -15.22 6.67 23.92
N GLU A 202 -15.78 7.86 24.02
CA GLU A 202 -15.98 8.73 22.88
C GLU A 202 -14.64 9.29 22.40
N LEU A 203 -14.35 9.11 21.11
CA LEU A 203 -13.16 9.67 20.48
C LEU A 203 -13.44 11.12 20.07
N THR A 204 -12.70 12.05 20.63
CA THR A 204 -12.83 13.47 20.28
C THR A 204 -11.92 13.82 19.11
N PHE A 205 -12.52 14.18 17.98
CA PHE A 205 -11.81 14.72 16.83
C PHE A 205 -11.80 16.25 16.88
N HIS A 206 -10.64 16.84 17.09
CA HIS A 206 -10.49 18.29 17.13
C HIS A 206 -10.62 18.92 15.74
N SER A 207 -11.13 20.16 15.69
CA SER A 207 -11.39 20.86 14.42
C SER A 207 -10.15 21.10 13.54
N ASP A 208 -8.95 21.10 14.13
CA ASP A 208 -7.66 21.18 13.43
C ASP A 208 -7.32 19.93 12.63
N LEU A 209 -8.02 18.82 12.87
CA LEU A 209 -7.91 17.57 12.10
C LEU A 209 -8.84 17.56 10.86
N LYS A 210 -9.64 18.60 10.68
CA LYS A 210 -10.52 18.69 9.50
C LYS A 210 -9.71 18.65 8.20
N GLY A 211 -10.05 17.67 7.35
CA GLY A 211 -9.35 17.44 6.07
C GLY A 211 -8.03 16.68 6.18
N LYS A 212 -7.68 16.20 7.38
CA LYS A 212 -6.61 15.22 7.57
C LYS A 212 -7.18 13.81 7.53
N GLU A 213 -6.30 12.86 7.24
CA GLU A 213 -6.67 11.44 7.19
C GLU A 213 -6.90 10.89 8.61
N CYS A 214 -7.94 10.08 8.74
CA CYS A 214 -8.23 9.28 9.90
C CYS A 214 -8.35 7.84 9.45
N ILE A 215 -7.50 6.98 9.99
CA ILE A 215 -7.36 5.59 9.57
C ILE A 215 -7.61 4.68 10.77
N LEU A 216 -8.38 3.61 10.56
CA LEU A 216 -8.48 2.50 11.47
C LEU A 216 -7.63 1.35 10.94
N GLU A 217 -6.66 0.93 11.73
CA GLU A 217 -5.91 -0.30 11.52
C GLU A 217 -6.53 -1.39 12.39
N MET A 218 -6.71 -2.58 11.83
CA MET A 218 -7.31 -3.69 12.53
C MET A 218 -6.85 -5.02 11.96
N ASP A 219 -6.40 -5.89 12.82
CA ASP A 219 -6.21 -7.31 12.50
C ASP A 219 -7.51 -8.06 12.78
N TYR A 220 -7.97 -8.83 11.81
CA TYR A 220 -9.22 -9.58 11.96
C TYR A 220 -9.18 -10.93 11.23
N CYS A 221 -9.98 -11.85 11.74
CA CYS A 221 -10.27 -13.12 11.10
C CYS A 221 -11.77 -13.38 11.17
N CYS A 222 -12.45 -13.42 10.04
CA CYS A 222 -13.89 -13.68 10.00
C CYS A 222 -14.27 -14.52 8.77
N CYS A 223 -15.41 -15.21 8.87
CA CYS A 223 -16.00 -15.97 7.75
C CYS A 223 -17.13 -15.23 7.05
N ASP A 224 -17.60 -14.11 7.61
CA ASP A 224 -18.70 -13.30 7.11
C ASP A 224 -18.32 -11.84 6.95
N THR A 225 -19.15 -11.07 6.24
CA THR A 225 -18.96 -9.65 6.05
C THR A 225 -19.40 -8.86 7.29
N PHE A 226 -18.59 -7.90 7.70
CA PHE A 226 -18.95 -6.95 8.73
C PHE A 226 -18.60 -5.53 8.30
N LEU A 227 -19.20 -4.55 8.94
CA LEU A 227 -18.95 -3.13 8.69
C LEU A 227 -18.26 -2.50 9.90
N VAL A 228 -17.32 -1.64 9.61
CA VAL A 228 -16.61 -0.83 10.61
C VAL A 228 -16.74 0.63 10.22
N GLY A 229 -16.94 1.51 11.19
CA GLY A 229 -17.10 2.92 10.92
C GLY A 229 -17.06 3.79 12.18
N PHE A 230 -17.16 5.07 11.97
CA PHE A 230 -17.34 6.08 13.02
C PHE A 230 -18.80 6.50 13.05
N MET A 231 -19.34 6.65 14.25
CA MET A 231 -20.72 7.12 14.51
C MET A 231 -20.71 8.48 15.18
#